data_6f769ad30191ca643eabb73bc2b78e43
#
_entry.id   6f769ad30191ca643eabb73bc2b78e43
#
_cell.length_a   1.000
_cell.length_b   1.000
_cell.length_c   1.000
_cell.angle_alpha   90.00
_cell.angle_beta   90.00
_cell.angle_gamma   90.00
#
_symmetry.space_group_name_H-M   'P 1'
#
loop_
_entity.id
_entity.type
_entity.pdbx_description
1 polymer ?
#
loop_
_entity_poly.entity_id
_entity_poly.type
_entity_poly.pdbx_seq_one_letter_code
_entity_poly.pdbx_strand_id
1 'polypeptide(L)'
;MGITAIIALIGEVIALISTLVPVVMTISKISNGTKCQLRSEMLRIYYHNHQTGEIRQYEYENFVMLYEAYKALKGNSFIDKIYAEVKSWEIVS
;
A
#
# COMPACT_ATOMS: atom_id res chain seq x y z
N MET A 1 -29.60 -37.51 -12.32
CA MET A 1 -28.98 -36.40 -11.65
C MET A 1 -30.07 -35.39 -11.31
N GLY A 2 -30.34 -35.30 -10.09
CA GLY A 2 -31.48 -34.52 -9.70
C GLY A 2 -31.11 -33.36 -8.80
N ILE A 3 -32.09 -32.94 -8.09
CA ILE A 3 -32.03 -31.83 -7.12
C ILE A 3 -30.88 -32.00 -6.14
N THR A 4 -30.52 -33.25 -5.77
CA THR A 4 -29.42 -33.54 -4.83
C THR A 4 -28.06 -33.04 -5.33
N ALA A 5 -27.76 -33.20 -6.63
CA ALA A 5 -26.49 -32.72 -7.20
C ALA A 5 -26.45 -31.21 -7.24
N ILE A 6 -27.60 -30.57 -7.51
CA ILE A 6 -27.70 -29.11 -7.52
C ILE A 6 -27.53 -28.52 -6.11
N ILE A 7 -28.13 -29.16 -5.10
CA ILE A 7 -28.01 -28.76 -3.69
C ILE A 7 -26.56 -28.91 -3.22
N ALA A 8 -25.86 -29.98 -3.59
CA ALA A 8 -24.46 -30.16 -3.26
C ALA A 8 -23.58 -29.10 -3.89
N LEU A 9 -23.83 -28.73 -5.14
CA LEU A 9 -23.08 -27.68 -5.85
C LEU A 9 -23.27 -26.31 -5.20
N ILE A 10 -24.51 -25.98 -4.83
CA ILE A 10 -24.82 -24.72 -4.15
C ILE A 10 -24.13 -24.68 -2.77
N GLY A 11 -24.11 -25.80 -2.04
CA GLY A 11 -23.44 -25.90 -0.75
C GLY A 11 -21.94 -25.66 -0.86
N GLU A 12 -21.29 -26.18 -1.90
CA GLU A 12 -19.87 -25.93 -2.17
C GLU A 12 -19.58 -24.47 -2.49
N VAL A 13 -20.41 -23.82 -3.29
CA VAL A 13 -20.26 -22.39 -3.63
C VAL A 13 -20.40 -21.54 -2.38
N ILE A 14 -21.38 -21.81 -1.52
CA ILE A 14 -21.57 -21.09 -0.27
C ILE A 14 -20.38 -21.26 0.65
N ALA A 15 -19.84 -22.47 0.76
CA ALA A 15 -18.65 -22.76 1.57
C ALA A 15 -17.43 -21.96 1.07
N LEU A 16 -17.21 -21.90 -0.24
CA LEU A 16 -16.12 -21.11 -0.85
C LEU A 16 -16.27 -19.62 -0.54
N ILE A 17 -17.47 -19.06 -0.69
CA ILE A 17 -17.73 -17.66 -0.38
C ILE A 17 -17.48 -17.38 1.10
N SER A 18 -17.94 -18.26 1.99
CA SER A 18 -17.73 -18.10 3.43
C SER A 18 -16.26 -18.14 3.82
N THR A 19 -15.42 -18.87 3.07
CA THR A 19 -13.97 -18.93 3.30
C THR A 19 -13.27 -17.67 2.75
N LEU A 20 -13.70 -17.18 1.58
CA LEU A 20 -13.05 -16.04 0.90
C LEU A 20 -13.29 -14.69 1.60
N VAL A 21 -14.47 -14.47 2.17
CA VAL A 21 -14.80 -13.20 2.81
C VAL A 21 -13.84 -12.85 3.95
N PRO A 22 -13.57 -13.72 4.93
CA PRO A 22 -12.59 -13.41 5.98
C PRO A 22 -11.19 -13.20 5.44
N VAL A 23 -10.77 -13.94 4.41
CA VAL A 23 -9.45 -13.78 3.78
C VAL A 23 -9.32 -12.40 3.15
N VAL A 24 -10.33 -11.97 2.38
CA VAL A 24 -10.34 -10.64 1.76
C VAL A 24 -10.30 -9.55 2.82
N MET A 25 -11.06 -9.67 3.91
CA MET A 25 -11.05 -8.70 5.00
C MET A 25 -9.68 -8.62 5.68
N THR A 26 -9.02 -9.76 5.90
CA THR A 26 -7.69 -9.82 6.49
C THR A 26 -6.66 -9.14 5.57
N ILE A 27 -6.71 -9.43 4.27
CA ILE A 27 -5.82 -8.81 3.28
C ILE A 27 -6.03 -7.28 3.25
N SER A 28 -7.28 -6.82 3.31
CA SER A 28 -7.58 -5.38 3.34
C SER A 28 -6.99 -4.71 4.58
N LYS A 29 -7.07 -5.34 5.76
CA LYS A 29 -6.48 -4.80 6.99
C LYS A 29 -4.96 -4.73 6.90
N ILE A 30 -4.31 -5.77 6.38
CA ILE A 30 -2.86 -5.81 6.18
C ILE A 30 -2.46 -4.71 5.19
N SER A 31 -3.16 -4.56 4.09
CA SER A 31 -2.89 -3.54 3.09
C SER A 31 -2.99 -2.13 3.68
N ASN A 32 -4.02 -1.86 4.47
CA ASN A 32 -4.19 -0.56 5.13
C ASN A 32 -3.08 -0.30 6.14
N GLY A 33 -2.70 -1.29 6.94
CA GLY A 33 -1.58 -1.19 7.86
C GLY A 33 -0.27 -0.92 7.15
N THR A 34 -0.01 -1.60 6.05
CA THR A 34 1.18 -1.40 5.23
C THR A 34 1.20 0.01 4.63
N LYS A 35 0.07 0.50 4.12
CA LYS A 35 -0.02 1.88 3.62
C LYS A 35 0.32 2.90 4.70
N CYS A 36 -0.16 2.71 5.92
CA CYS A 36 0.16 3.59 7.03
C CYS A 36 1.65 3.59 7.35
N GLN A 37 2.29 2.42 7.35
CA GLN A 37 3.72 2.29 7.58
C GLN A 37 4.54 2.97 6.48
N LEU A 38 4.18 2.74 5.23
CA LEU A 38 4.85 3.37 4.08
C LEU A 38 4.74 4.88 4.15
N ARG A 39 3.56 5.39 4.45
CA ARG A 39 3.32 6.83 4.59
C ARG A 39 4.15 7.40 5.73
N SER A 40 4.17 6.76 6.89
CA SER A 40 4.96 7.21 8.05
C SER A 40 6.44 7.28 7.72
N GLU A 41 6.97 6.28 7.02
CA GLU A 41 8.37 6.23 6.63
C GLU A 41 8.69 7.35 5.62
N MET A 42 7.83 7.57 4.65
CA MET A 42 8.00 8.67 3.70
C MET A 42 7.98 10.03 4.40
N LEU A 43 7.06 10.23 5.34
CA LEU A 43 6.99 11.47 6.11
C LEU A 43 8.21 11.65 7.00
N ARG A 44 8.75 10.57 7.56
CA ARG A 44 9.98 10.62 8.36
C ARG A 44 11.14 11.13 7.51
N ILE A 45 11.32 10.60 6.32
CA ILE A 45 12.38 11.04 5.39
C ILE A 45 12.15 12.49 4.98
N TYR A 46 10.91 12.85 4.68
CA TYR A 46 10.55 14.21 4.28
C TYR A 46 10.89 15.23 5.37
N TYR A 47 10.43 15.00 6.59
CA TYR A 47 10.67 15.96 7.68
C TYR A 47 12.14 16.01 8.10
N HIS A 48 12.86 14.90 7.96
CA HIS A 48 14.30 14.88 8.26
C HIS A 48 15.10 15.81 7.34
N ASN A 49 14.70 15.93 6.08
CA ASN A 49 15.45 16.66 5.07
C ASN A 49 14.77 17.97 4.63
N HIS A 50 13.57 18.23 5.11
CA HIS A 50 12.74 19.36 4.64
C HIS A 50 13.41 20.71 4.82
N GLN A 51 14.07 20.95 5.94
CA GLN A 51 14.65 22.25 6.26
C GLN A 51 15.84 22.60 5.38
N THR A 52 16.63 21.60 4.98
CA THR A 52 17.82 21.81 4.17
C THR A 52 17.52 21.81 2.67
N GLY A 53 16.43 21.18 2.26
CA GLY A 53 16.12 20.97 0.85
C GLY A 53 17.09 20.04 0.14
N GLU A 54 17.86 19.26 0.89
CA GLU A 54 18.81 18.29 0.37
C GLU A 54 18.43 16.90 0.86
N ILE A 55 18.64 15.90 0.03
CA ILE A 55 18.38 14.50 0.37
C ILE A 55 19.54 13.64 -0.12
N ARG A 56 19.96 12.70 0.70
CA ARG A 56 21.00 11.76 0.30
C ARG A 56 20.48 10.79 -0.74
N GLN A 57 21.37 10.34 -1.62
CA GLN A 57 20.98 9.46 -2.73
C GLN A 57 20.24 8.21 -2.24
N TYR A 58 20.73 7.54 -1.20
CA TYR A 58 20.07 6.32 -0.71
C TYR A 58 18.70 6.60 -0.12
N GLU A 59 18.52 7.76 0.54
CA GLU A 59 17.23 8.16 1.08
C GLU A 59 16.24 8.47 -0.04
N TYR A 60 16.72 9.13 -1.11
CA TYR A 60 15.90 9.42 -2.27
C TYR A 60 15.43 8.13 -2.95
N GLU A 61 16.33 7.19 -3.16
CA GLU A 61 15.99 5.91 -3.76
C GLU A 61 14.95 5.16 -2.91
N ASN A 62 15.15 5.12 -1.59
CA ASN A 62 14.19 4.53 -0.68
C ASN A 62 12.83 5.23 -0.75
N PHE A 63 12.83 6.56 -0.81
CA PHE A 63 11.60 7.35 -0.90
C PHE A 63 10.82 7.00 -2.16
N VAL A 64 11.51 6.90 -3.29
CA VAL A 64 10.87 6.52 -4.57
C VAL A 64 10.26 5.12 -4.48
N MET A 65 10.99 4.16 -3.91
CA MET A 65 10.48 2.79 -3.75
C MET A 65 9.27 2.76 -2.81
N LEU A 66 9.31 3.51 -1.72
CA LEU A 66 8.18 3.62 -0.80
C LEU A 66 6.97 4.25 -1.48
N TYR A 67 7.19 5.29 -2.27
CA TYR A 67 6.13 5.95 -3.02
C TYR A 67 5.46 4.99 -4.02
N GLU A 68 6.27 4.26 -4.78
CA GLU A 68 5.75 3.31 -5.77
C GLU A 68 4.92 2.22 -5.09
N ALA A 69 5.41 1.68 -3.96
CA ALA A 69 4.68 0.67 -3.20
C ALA A 69 3.37 1.24 -2.64
N TYR A 70 3.41 2.46 -2.12
CA TYR A 70 2.23 3.14 -1.58
C TYR A 70 1.15 3.33 -2.65
N LYS A 71 1.55 3.76 -3.85
CA LYS A 71 0.61 3.95 -4.96
C LYS A 71 0.08 2.62 -5.49
N ALA A 72 0.91 1.57 -5.48
CA ALA A 72 0.47 0.22 -5.87
C ALA A 72 -0.63 -0.30 -4.94
N LEU A 73 -0.60 0.09 -3.67
CA LEU A 73 -1.62 -0.25 -2.69
C LEU A 73 -2.81 0.74 -2.71
N LYS A 74 -2.88 1.61 -3.70
CA LYS A 74 -3.92 2.62 -3.87
C LYS A 74 -3.97 3.62 -2.71
N GLY A 75 -2.78 4.08 -2.30
CA GLY A 75 -2.66 5.16 -1.32
C GLY A 75 -3.24 6.48 -1.85
N ASN A 76 -3.57 7.39 -0.93
CA ASN A 76 -4.21 8.65 -1.31
C ASN A 76 -3.23 9.65 -1.94
N SER A 77 -3.79 10.74 -2.48
CA SER A 77 -3.02 11.75 -3.22
C SER A 77 -2.23 12.73 -2.35
N PHE A 78 -2.40 12.68 -1.03
CA PHE A 78 -1.67 13.56 -0.12
C PHE A 78 -0.15 13.41 -0.31
N ILE A 79 0.32 12.18 -0.45
CA ILE A 79 1.73 11.87 -0.64
C ILE A 79 2.26 12.35 -1.99
N ASP A 80 1.39 12.51 -2.99
CA ASP A 80 1.81 12.98 -4.32
C ASP A 80 2.44 14.37 -4.24
N LYS A 81 1.92 15.25 -3.41
CA LYS A 81 2.48 16.60 -3.21
C LYS A 81 3.86 16.54 -2.56
N ILE A 82 3.99 15.68 -1.55
CA ILE A 82 5.27 15.46 -0.85
C ILE A 82 6.30 14.88 -1.81
N TYR A 83 5.90 13.89 -2.62
CA TYR A 83 6.77 13.29 -3.62
C TYR A 83 7.26 14.32 -4.63
N ALA A 84 6.38 15.20 -5.12
CA ALA A 84 6.74 16.25 -6.06
C ALA A 84 7.75 17.23 -5.44
N GLU A 85 7.58 17.57 -4.17
CA GLU A 85 8.52 18.45 -3.46
C GLU A 85 9.88 17.78 -3.29
N VAL A 86 9.90 16.52 -2.86
CA VAL A 86 11.16 15.76 -2.68
C VAL A 86 11.92 15.65 -4.00
N LYS A 87 11.22 15.48 -5.11
CA LYS A 87 11.87 15.42 -6.44
C LYS A 87 12.54 16.73 -6.82
N SER A 88 12.13 17.84 -6.24
CA SER A 88 12.73 19.15 -6.49
C SER A 88 13.97 19.41 -5.63
N TRP A 89 14.23 18.58 -4.62
CA TRP A 89 15.37 18.74 -3.72
C TRP A 89 16.69 18.32 -4.39
N GLU A 90 17.78 18.89 -3.89
CA GLU A 90 19.11 18.52 -4.35
C GLU A 90 19.49 17.16 -3.79
N ILE A 91 19.94 16.25 -4.67
CA ILE A 91 20.41 14.91 -4.27
C ILE A 91 21.89 15.00 -3.99
N VAL A 92 22.29 14.67 -2.77
CA VAL A 92 23.69 14.68 -2.34
C VAL A 92 24.14 13.25 -2.02
N SER A 93 25.38 12.96 -2.26
CA SER A 93 25.95 11.62 -2.03
C SER A 93 26.40 11.39 -0.59
#